data_1323f55ff1a5dd8583506dc0de681307
#
_entry.id   1323f55ff1a5dd8583506dc0de681307
#
_cell.length_a   1.000
_cell.length_b   1.000
_cell.length_c   1.000
_cell.angle_alpha   90.00
_cell.angle_beta   90.00
_cell.angle_gamma   90.00
#
_symmetry.space_group_name_H-M   'P 1'
#
loop_
_entity.id
_entity.type
_entity.pdbx_description
1 polymer ?
#
loop_
_entity_poly.entity_id
_entity_poly.type
_entity_poly.pdbx_seq_one_letter_code
_entity_poly.pdbx_strand_id
1 'polypeptide(L)'
;DNADLAVRDALSRDLVDWLAQRPEWRAMGGRDHFLVSGRGTWDFLLGPDADGWGNALMTYPAIRNATFLTTEASPWHGHDFAVPFPSHFHPSSDADVAGWQDRMRRAQRGLLWCFAGGPRGGDMGTVRAQIIKQCGRSSRCSLLGKSAVTKPGHYAPGHAMRLLESAQFCMQPRGDGYTRKSTFGSMLAGCIPVFFHPVSAYLQYTWHLPRDYRSYSV
;
A
#
# COMPACT_ATOMS: atom_id res chain seq x y z
N ASP A 1 -19.74 7.45 -14.62
CA ASP A 1 -20.81 7.66 -13.64
C ASP A 1 -20.36 8.78 -12.71
N ASN A 2 -20.74 10.02 -13.08
CA ASN A 2 -20.60 11.18 -12.21
C ASN A 2 -21.66 11.04 -11.11
N ALA A 3 -21.30 10.33 -10.04
CA ALA A 3 -22.10 10.41 -8.83
C ALA A 3 -22.12 11.87 -8.43
N ASP A 4 -23.30 12.43 -8.24
CA ASP A 4 -23.48 13.78 -7.70
C ASP A 4 -22.54 13.95 -6.50
N LEU A 5 -21.74 15.01 -6.47
CA LEU A 5 -20.78 15.29 -5.42
C LEU A 5 -21.42 15.25 -4.03
N ALA A 6 -22.70 15.63 -3.95
CA ALA A 6 -23.47 15.54 -2.72
C ALA A 6 -23.64 14.09 -2.26
N VAL A 7 -23.83 13.15 -3.19
CA VAL A 7 -23.93 11.71 -2.89
C VAL A 7 -22.55 11.13 -2.54
N ARG A 8 -21.50 11.51 -3.28
CA ARG A 8 -20.13 11.09 -3.03
C ARG A 8 -19.69 11.38 -1.60
N ASP A 9 -19.97 12.59 -1.11
CA ASP A 9 -19.47 13.07 0.17
C ASP A 9 -20.50 12.96 1.32
N ALA A 10 -21.70 12.43 1.06
CA ALA A 10 -22.76 12.34 2.05
C ALA A 10 -22.32 11.62 3.34
N LEU A 11 -21.75 10.42 3.20
CA LEU A 11 -21.28 9.65 4.36
C LEU A 11 -20.12 10.33 5.10
N SER A 12 -19.25 11.05 4.38
CA SER A 12 -18.18 11.82 4.99
C SER A 12 -18.72 12.97 5.83
N ARG A 13 -19.72 13.69 5.33
CA ARG A 13 -20.42 14.76 6.08
C ARG A 13 -21.13 14.21 7.30
N ASP A 14 -21.89 13.14 7.14
CA ASP A 14 -22.62 12.51 8.24
C ASP A 14 -21.67 12.08 9.37
N LEU A 15 -20.52 11.49 9.03
CA LEU A 15 -19.50 11.13 10.00
C LEU A 15 -18.92 12.35 10.71
N VAL A 16 -18.57 13.40 9.95
CA VAL A 16 -17.99 14.62 10.49
C VAL A 16 -18.98 15.33 11.41
N ASP A 17 -20.23 15.44 11.00
CA ASP A 17 -21.31 16.07 11.78
C ASP A 17 -21.60 15.26 13.06
N TRP A 18 -21.59 13.95 12.97
CA TRP A 18 -21.73 13.07 14.12
C TRP A 18 -20.58 13.23 15.11
N LEU A 19 -19.34 13.22 14.66
CA LEU A 19 -18.14 13.43 15.50
C LEU A 19 -18.18 14.82 16.15
N ALA A 20 -18.48 15.86 15.40
CA ALA A 20 -18.54 17.23 15.91
C ALA A 20 -19.56 17.43 17.04
N GLN A 21 -20.55 16.56 17.16
CA GLN A 21 -21.54 16.58 18.24
C GLN A 21 -21.09 15.85 19.50
N ARG A 22 -20.03 15.03 19.44
CA ARG A 22 -19.55 14.25 20.60
C ARG A 22 -18.81 15.16 21.59
N PRO A 23 -19.11 15.07 22.88
CA PRO A 23 -18.40 15.86 23.89
C PRO A 23 -16.91 15.49 23.96
N GLU A 24 -16.56 14.22 23.76
CA GLU A 24 -15.18 13.73 23.72
C GLU A 24 -14.42 14.39 22.56
N TRP A 25 -15.03 14.48 21.38
CA TRP A 25 -14.42 15.15 20.24
C TRP A 25 -14.20 16.63 20.48
N ARG A 26 -15.20 17.30 21.08
CA ARG A 26 -15.14 18.75 21.37
C ARG A 26 -14.09 19.10 22.43
N ALA A 27 -13.84 18.20 23.38
CA ALA A 27 -12.91 18.45 24.49
C ALA A 27 -11.53 18.86 24.00
N MET A 28 -11.03 18.22 22.95
CA MET A 28 -9.72 18.52 22.37
C MET A 28 -9.76 18.84 20.87
N GLY A 29 -10.94 19.02 20.30
CA GLY A 29 -11.12 19.31 18.88
C GLY A 29 -10.57 18.22 17.98
N GLY A 30 -10.68 16.96 18.41
CA GLY A 30 -10.24 15.77 17.71
C GLY A 30 -8.75 15.44 17.80
N ARG A 31 -7.92 16.24 18.51
CA ARG A 31 -6.46 16.04 18.56
C ARG A 31 -6.01 14.75 19.23
N ASP A 32 -6.83 14.22 20.13
CA ASP A 32 -6.61 12.98 20.88
C ASP A 32 -7.29 11.76 20.22
N HIS A 33 -7.82 11.95 19.02
CA HIS A 33 -8.48 10.90 18.26
C HIS A 33 -7.65 10.46 17.06
N PHE A 34 -7.79 9.20 16.69
CA PHE A 34 -7.27 8.70 15.41
C PHE A 34 -8.35 7.93 14.64
N LEU A 35 -8.26 8.02 13.33
CA LEU A 35 -9.13 7.33 12.39
C LEU A 35 -8.29 6.36 11.55
N VAL A 36 -8.75 5.12 11.42
CA VAL A 36 -8.07 4.09 10.63
C VAL A 36 -8.74 3.97 9.27
N SER A 37 -7.96 4.14 8.22
CA SER A 37 -8.40 4.00 6.84
C SER A 37 -7.65 2.86 6.15
N GLY A 38 -8.37 1.93 5.56
CA GLY A 38 -7.79 0.84 4.76
C GLY A 38 -7.27 1.27 3.38
N ARG A 39 -7.16 2.59 3.11
CA ARG A 39 -6.81 3.17 1.80
C ARG A 39 -5.78 4.28 1.95
N GLY A 40 -5.24 4.75 0.82
CA GLY A 40 -4.34 5.88 0.81
C GLY A 40 -5.04 7.21 1.10
N THR A 41 -4.32 8.13 1.71
CA THR A 41 -4.82 9.48 2.07
C THR A 41 -5.41 10.22 0.88
N TRP A 42 -4.84 10.07 -0.31
CA TRP A 42 -5.32 10.74 -1.53
C TRP A 42 -6.76 10.37 -1.92
N ASP A 43 -7.27 9.20 -1.50
CA ASP A 43 -8.68 8.81 -1.67
C ASP A 43 -9.65 9.66 -0.82
N PHE A 44 -9.16 10.40 0.18
CA PHE A 44 -9.95 11.20 1.13
C PHE A 44 -9.69 12.70 1.01
N LEU A 45 -8.90 13.10 0.02
CA LEU A 45 -8.53 14.51 -0.23
C LEU A 45 -9.14 15.07 -1.52
N LEU A 46 -10.20 14.47 -2.05
CA LEU A 46 -10.81 14.95 -3.27
C LEU A 46 -11.48 16.32 -3.04
N GLY A 47 -11.08 17.30 -3.84
CA GLY A 47 -11.74 18.60 -3.88
C GLY A 47 -13.16 18.52 -4.44
N PRO A 48 -13.93 19.61 -4.33
CA PRO A 48 -15.32 19.66 -4.80
C PRO A 48 -15.46 19.42 -6.31
N ASP A 49 -14.46 19.80 -7.10
CA ASP A 49 -14.48 19.69 -8.56
C ASP A 49 -13.69 18.46 -9.08
N ALA A 50 -13.21 17.59 -8.20
CA ALA A 50 -12.40 16.47 -8.60
C ALA A 50 -13.26 15.31 -9.10
N ASP A 51 -13.10 14.96 -10.36
CA ASP A 51 -13.56 13.69 -10.92
C ASP A 51 -12.63 12.59 -10.45
N GLY A 52 -13.17 11.62 -9.74
CA GLY A 52 -12.33 10.50 -9.30
C GLY A 52 -13.02 9.65 -8.25
N TRP A 53 -12.38 8.53 -8.00
CA TRP A 53 -12.79 7.60 -6.96
C TRP A 53 -12.26 8.05 -5.61
N GLY A 54 -13.14 8.26 -4.64
CA GLY A 54 -12.77 8.71 -3.30
C GLY A 54 -13.79 9.72 -2.77
N ASN A 55 -13.41 10.49 -1.75
CA ASN A 55 -14.26 11.52 -1.13
C ASN A 55 -13.44 12.64 -0.50
N ALA A 56 -14.13 13.63 0.10
CA ALA A 56 -13.51 14.80 0.71
C ALA A 56 -13.31 14.70 2.23
N LEU A 57 -13.35 13.51 2.83
CA LEU A 57 -13.35 13.34 4.29
C LEU A 57 -12.26 14.15 5.01
N MET A 58 -11.03 14.07 4.55
CA MET A 58 -9.89 14.74 5.19
C MET A 58 -9.79 16.24 4.89
N THR A 59 -10.66 16.77 4.05
CA THR A 59 -10.72 18.21 3.74
C THR A 59 -11.59 19.00 4.74
N TYR A 60 -12.45 18.33 5.51
CA TYR A 60 -13.33 18.99 6.47
C TYR A 60 -12.56 19.58 7.65
N PRO A 61 -12.78 20.88 7.98
CA PRO A 61 -12.08 21.55 9.10
C PRO A 61 -12.28 20.84 10.44
N ALA A 62 -13.45 20.25 10.68
CA ALA A 62 -13.81 19.63 11.95
C ALA A 62 -12.96 18.39 12.29
N ILE A 63 -12.37 17.71 11.28
CA ILE A 63 -11.57 16.50 11.51
C ILE A 63 -10.07 16.70 11.18
N ARG A 64 -9.68 17.90 10.78
CA ARG A 64 -8.31 18.24 10.39
C ARG A 64 -7.25 17.95 11.46
N ASN A 65 -7.65 18.02 12.74
CA ASN A 65 -6.76 17.82 13.86
C ASN A 65 -6.58 16.35 14.26
N ALA A 66 -7.45 15.46 13.79
CA ALA A 66 -7.35 14.04 14.10
C ALA A 66 -6.16 13.39 13.37
N THR A 67 -5.62 12.34 13.97
CA THR A 67 -4.60 11.53 13.34
C THR A 67 -5.24 10.51 12.39
N PHE A 68 -4.74 10.42 11.16
CA PHE A 68 -5.18 9.41 10.20
C PHE A 68 -4.13 8.31 10.06
N LEU A 69 -4.54 7.06 10.23
CA LEU A 69 -3.73 5.88 9.95
C LEU A 69 -4.17 5.31 8.60
N THR A 70 -3.33 5.44 7.59
CA THR A 70 -3.64 5.10 6.20
C THR A 70 -2.64 4.09 5.64
N THR A 71 -2.94 3.45 4.51
CA THR A 71 -1.97 2.55 3.86
C THR A 71 -0.94 3.31 3.02
N GLU A 72 -1.22 4.57 2.68
CA GLU A 72 -0.30 5.49 2.02
C GLU A 72 -0.59 6.90 2.52
N ALA A 73 0.33 7.48 3.27
CA ALA A 73 0.23 8.84 3.77
C ALA A 73 0.61 9.86 2.67
N SER A 74 0.03 11.05 2.75
CA SER A 74 0.43 12.16 1.91
C SER A 74 1.75 12.75 2.41
N PRO A 75 2.76 12.95 1.55
CA PRO A 75 3.98 13.62 1.97
C PRO A 75 3.80 15.11 2.29
N TRP A 76 2.60 15.65 2.06
CA TRP A 76 2.26 17.07 2.22
C TRP A 76 1.38 17.35 3.43
N HIS A 77 0.87 16.32 4.12
CA HIS A 77 0.03 16.44 5.31
C HIS A 77 0.79 15.96 6.54
N GLY A 78 0.56 16.60 7.69
CA GLY A 78 1.27 16.30 8.93
C GLY A 78 0.48 15.44 9.92
N HIS A 79 -0.75 15.06 9.59
CA HIS A 79 -1.65 14.33 10.49
C HIS A 79 -2.04 12.94 9.98
N ASP A 80 -1.47 12.50 8.88
CA ASP A 80 -1.67 11.17 8.34
C ASP A 80 -0.37 10.37 8.37
N PHE A 81 -0.46 9.14 8.83
CA PHE A 81 0.67 8.23 9.00
C PHE A 81 0.41 6.93 8.28
N ALA A 82 1.39 6.50 7.49
CA ALA A 82 1.27 5.24 6.78
C ALA A 82 1.52 4.06 7.72
N VAL A 83 0.56 3.13 7.69
CA VAL A 83 0.68 1.80 8.32
C VAL A 83 0.86 0.73 7.24
N PRO A 84 1.60 -0.35 7.52
CA PRO A 84 1.81 -1.42 6.56
C PRO A 84 0.50 -1.98 6.00
N PHE A 85 0.48 -2.25 4.70
CA PHE A 85 -0.62 -3.00 4.10
C PHE A 85 -0.78 -4.36 4.78
N PRO A 86 -2.02 -4.81 5.02
CA PRO A 86 -2.26 -6.14 5.55
C PRO A 86 -1.68 -7.19 4.59
N SER A 87 -1.01 -8.18 5.16
CA SER A 87 -0.43 -9.30 4.44
C SER A 87 -1.34 -10.54 4.51
N HIS A 88 -0.90 -11.63 3.90
CA HIS A 88 -1.56 -12.94 4.00
C HIS A 88 -0.94 -13.83 5.10
N PHE A 89 0.01 -13.30 5.84
CA PHE A 89 0.62 -14.00 6.96
C PHE A 89 -0.07 -13.57 8.26
N HIS A 90 -0.75 -14.50 8.87
CA HIS A 90 -1.54 -14.29 10.10
C HIS A 90 -1.11 -15.33 11.14
N PRO A 91 0.05 -15.14 11.81
CA PRO A 91 0.52 -16.08 12.82
C PRO A 91 -0.38 -16.00 14.06
N SER A 92 -0.63 -17.16 14.66
CA SER A 92 -1.38 -17.30 15.90
C SER A 92 -0.47 -17.51 17.12
N SER A 93 0.82 -17.72 16.90
CA SER A 93 1.82 -17.96 17.91
C SER A 93 3.23 -17.51 17.49
N ASP A 94 4.13 -17.33 18.45
CA ASP A 94 5.54 -17.07 18.18
C ASP A 94 6.20 -18.23 17.41
N ALA A 95 5.75 -19.46 17.62
CA ALA A 95 6.21 -20.63 16.88
C ALA A 95 5.88 -20.51 15.38
N ASP A 96 4.72 -19.97 15.01
CA ASP A 96 4.37 -19.72 13.61
C ASP A 96 5.30 -18.69 12.97
N VAL A 97 5.65 -17.65 13.73
CA VAL A 97 6.59 -16.61 13.27
C VAL A 97 7.98 -17.22 13.05
N ALA A 98 8.49 -17.95 14.04
CA ALA A 98 9.80 -18.61 13.96
C ALA A 98 9.87 -19.62 12.80
N GLY A 99 8.84 -20.45 12.67
CA GLY A 99 8.72 -21.43 11.59
C GLY A 99 8.66 -20.77 10.20
N TRP A 100 7.96 -19.64 10.08
CA TRP A 100 7.93 -18.83 8.85
C TRP A 100 9.33 -18.29 8.52
N GLN A 101 10.00 -17.68 9.50
CA GLN A 101 11.34 -17.12 9.32
C GLN A 101 12.35 -18.18 8.90
N ASP A 102 12.32 -19.35 9.53
CA ASP A 102 13.19 -20.48 9.20
C ASP A 102 12.93 -21.00 7.78
N ARG A 103 11.67 -21.08 7.36
CA ARG A 103 11.33 -21.44 5.98
C ARG A 103 11.88 -20.43 4.99
N MET A 104 11.74 -19.12 5.27
CA MET A 104 12.24 -18.08 4.38
C MET A 104 13.77 -18.04 4.31
N ARG A 105 14.49 -18.32 5.40
CA ARG A 105 15.95 -18.44 5.41
C ARG A 105 16.45 -19.59 4.55
N ARG A 106 15.71 -20.70 4.49
CA ARG A 106 16.06 -21.90 3.73
C ARG A 106 15.52 -21.91 2.31
N ALA A 107 14.72 -20.91 1.93
CA ALA A 107 14.08 -20.86 0.62
C ALA A 107 15.10 -20.81 -0.52
N GLN A 108 14.95 -21.72 -1.48
CA GLN A 108 15.74 -21.71 -2.71
C GLN A 108 15.22 -20.62 -3.66
N ARG A 109 16.06 -19.62 -3.95
CA ARG A 109 15.68 -18.47 -4.80
C ARG A 109 16.33 -18.61 -6.17
N GLY A 110 15.66 -19.33 -7.07
CA GLY A 110 16.15 -19.55 -8.44
C GLY A 110 16.07 -18.31 -9.34
N LEU A 111 15.21 -17.33 -8.99
CA LEU A 111 15.07 -16.09 -9.76
C LEU A 111 15.95 -14.98 -9.15
N LEU A 112 16.59 -14.21 -10.03
CA LEU A 112 17.29 -13.01 -9.59
C LEU A 112 16.28 -11.94 -9.13
N TRP A 113 15.21 -11.76 -9.91
CA TRP A 113 14.20 -10.78 -9.57
C TRP A 113 12.81 -11.15 -10.08
N CYS A 114 11.80 -10.52 -9.49
CA CYS A 114 10.42 -10.69 -9.90
C CYS A 114 9.64 -9.38 -9.80
N PHE A 115 8.49 -9.36 -10.48
CA PHE A 115 7.54 -8.27 -10.38
C PHE A 115 6.10 -8.82 -10.30
N ALA A 116 5.42 -8.51 -9.19
CA ALA A 116 4.00 -8.85 -9.00
C ALA A 116 3.14 -7.66 -9.43
N GLY A 117 2.78 -7.61 -10.70
CA GLY A 117 1.93 -6.56 -11.27
C GLY A 117 1.84 -6.64 -12.79
N GLY A 118 0.80 -6.03 -13.36
CA GLY A 118 0.56 -5.97 -14.79
C GLY A 118 0.83 -4.59 -15.41
N PRO A 119 0.74 -4.48 -16.74
CA PRO A 119 0.79 -3.20 -17.43
C PRO A 119 -0.40 -2.32 -17.05
N ARG A 120 -0.25 -1.02 -17.26
CA ARG A 120 -1.31 -0.01 -17.14
C ARG A 120 -1.42 0.80 -18.43
N GLY A 121 -2.60 1.35 -18.70
CA GLY A 121 -2.78 2.28 -19.80
C GLY A 121 -1.86 3.50 -19.63
N GLY A 122 -1.23 3.96 -20.69
CA GLY A 122 -0.31 5.10 -20.67
C GLY A 122 1.09 4.81 -20.11
N ASP A 123 1.40 3.57 -19.79
CA ASP A 123 2.68 3.18 -19.14
C ASP A 123 3.91 3.21 -20.08
N MET A 124 3.75 3.49 -21.37
CA MET A 124 4.87 3.53 -22.34
C MET A 124 5.95 4.50 -21.84
N GLY A 125 7.18 4.00 -21.70
CA GLY A 125 8.32 4.79 -21.22
C GLY A 125 8.48 4.84 -19.69
N THR A 126 7.50 4.38 -18.91
CA THR A 126 7.60 4.36 -17.45
C THR A 126 8.56 3.27 -16.96
N VAL A 127 9.07 3.44 -15.72
CA VAL A 127 9.88 2.42 -15.03
C VAL A 127 9.15 1.06 -15.02
N ARG A 128 7.85 1.08 -14.78
CA ARG A 128 7.01 -0.14 -14.76
C ARG A 128 7.00 -0.86 -16.11
N ALA A 129 6.83 -0.13 -17.21
CA ALA A 129 6.88 -0.71 -18.57
C ALA A 129 8.26 -1.28 -18.88
N GLN A 130 9.33 -0.60 -18.46
CA GLN A 130 10.69 -1.09 -18.64
C GLN A 130 10.95 -2.38 -17.85
N ILE A 131 10.48 -2.47 -16.60
CA ILE A 131 10.55 -3.68 -15.77
C ILE A 131 9.86 -4.85 -16.50
N ILE A 132 8.63 -4.66 -16.97
CA ILE A 132 7.86 -5.70 -17.68
C ILE A 132 8.60 -6.14 -18.95
N LYS A 133 9.08 -5.17 -19.75
CA LYS A 133 9.81 -5.45 -21.00
C LYS A 133 11.10 -6.23 -20.75
N GLN A 134 11.88 -5.82 -19.74
CA GLN A 134 13.15 -6.47 -19.42
C GLN A 134 12.93 -7.87 -18.83
N CYS A 135 11.91 -8.03 -17.98
CA CYS A 135 11.56 -9.32 -17.42
C CYS A 135 11.18 -10.34 -18.51
N GLY A 136 10.40 -9.93 -19.51
CA GLY A 136 10.04 -10.78 -20.65
C GLY A 136 11.21 -11.23 -21.52
N ARG A 137 12.39 -10.63 -21.34
CA ARG A 137 13.63 -10.97 -22.05
C ARG A 137 14.65 -11.72 -21.20
N SER A 138 14.35 -11.98 -19.94
CA SER A 138 15.28 -12.57 -18.97
C SER A 138 14.77 -13.92 -18.46
N SER A 139 15.58 -14.96 -18.57
CA SER A 139 15.31 -16.26 -17.94
C SER A 139 15.44 -16.23 -16.42
N ARG A 140 16.01 -15.16 -15.85
CA ARG A 140 16.21 -14.98 -14.40
C ARG A 140 15.13 -14.10 -13.76
N CYS A 141 14.08 -13.75 -14.49
CA CYS A 141 12.94 -12.98 -13.99
C CYS A 141 11.62 -13.73 -14.18
N SER A 142 10.66 -13.45 -13.31
CA SER A 142 9.27 -13.86 -13.49
C SER A 142 8.30 -12.73 -13.18
N LEU A 143 7.19 -12.69 -13.94
CA LEU A 143 6.09 -11.72 -13.81
C LEU A 143 4.82 -12.42 -13.32
N LEU A 144 4.13 -11.79 -12.38
CA LEU A 144 2.75 -12.13 -12.07
C LEU A 144 1.84 -11.02 -12.58
N GLY A 145 1.32 -11.18 -13.80
CA GLY A 145 0.43 -10.20 -14.42
C GLY A 145 -1.00 -10.21 -13.85
N LYS A 146 -1.77 -9.17 -14.19
CA LYS A 146 -3.20 -9.05 -13.77
C LYS A 146 -4.04 -10.27 -14.17
N SER A 147 -3.80 -10.89 -15.33
CA SER A 147 -4.55 -12.04 -15.81
C SER A 147 -4.42 -13.28 -14.93
N ALA A 148 -3.28 -13.42 -14.22
CA ALA A 148 -3.09 -14.52 -13.27
C ALA A 148 -3.75 -14.25 -11.91
N VAL A 149 -4.10 -12.98 -11.63
CA VAL A 149 -4.65 -12.53 -10.33
C VAL A 149 -6.15 -12.22 -10.43
N THR A 150 -6.68 -11.98 -11.63
CA THR A 150 -8.02 -11.38 -11.82
C THR A 150 -9.01 -12.25 -12.60
N LYS A 151 -8.73 -13.53 -12.85
CA LYS A 151 -9.81 -14.39 -13.29
C LYS A 151 -10.82 -14.50 -12.13
N PRO A 152 -12.11 -14.18 -12.35
CA PRO A 152 -13.13 -14.39 -11.33
C PRO A 152 -13.05 -15.83 -10.80
N GLY A 153 -12.91 -16.00 -9.48
CA GLY A 153 -12.74 -17.30 -8.84
C GLY A 153 -11.32 -17.82 -8.69
N HIS A 154 -10.28 -17.14 -9.21
CA HIS A 154 -8.88 -17.57 -9.13
C HIS A 154 -7.93 -16.58 -8.41
N TYR A 155 -8.47 -15.70 -7.58
CA TYR A 155 -7.60 -14.92 -6.68
C TYR A 155 -7.02 -15.87 -5.62
N ALA A 156 -5.85 -16.42 -5.93
CA ALA A 156 -5.08 -17.20 -4.97
C ALA A 156 -3.94 -16.31 -4.43
N PRO A 157 -4.10 -15.68 -3.25
CA PRO A 157 -3.08 -14.86 -2.61
C PRO A 157 -1.72 -15.56 -2.52
N GLY A 158 -1.75 -16.87 -2.37
CA GLY A 158 -0.55 -17.71 -2.35
C GLY A 158 0.28 -17.70 -3.65
N HIS A 159 -0.28 -17.33 -4.81
CA HIS A 159 0.51 -17.24 -6.04
C HIS A 159 1.50 -16.07 -6.00
N ALA A 160 1.04 -14.91 -5.50
CA ALA A 160 1.93 -13.76 -5.34
C ALA A 160 3.04 -14.07 -4.32
N MET A 161 2.68 -14.68 -3.19
CA MET A 161 3.66 -15.04 -2.16
C MET A 161 4.68 -16.05 -2.69
N ARG A 162 4.28 -17.12 -3.38
CA ARG A 162 5.21 -18.09 -4.00
C ARG A 162 6.17 -17.44 -5.00
N LEU A 163 5.70 -16.46 -5.79
CA LEU A 163 6.59 -15.71 -6.67
C LEU A 163 7.62 -14.92 -5.87
N LEU A 164 7.19 -14.21 -4.82
CA LEU A 164 8.08 -13.43 -3.98
C LEU A 164 9.10 -14.32 -3.24
N GLU A 165 8.70 -15.48 -2.77
CA GLU A 165 9.57 -16.47 -2.12
C GLU A 165 10.64 -17.04 -3.07
N SER A 166 10.38 -17.07 -4.37
CA SER A 166 11.29 -17.65 -5.37
C SER A 166 12.37 -16.69 -5.90
N ALA A 167 12.29 -15.39 -5.58
CA ALA A 167 13.19 -14.37 -6.10
C ALA A 167 14.07 -13.73 -5.03
N GLN A 168 15.26 -13.26 -5.42
CA GLN A 168 16.15 -12.49 -4.54
C GLN A 168 15.69 -11.05 -4.40
N PHE A 169 15.30 -10.40 -5.52
CA PHE A 169 14.85 -9.01 -5.58
C PHE A 169 13.42 -8.90 -6.08
N CYS A 170 12.63 -8.07 -5.42
CA CYS A 170 11.24 -7.83 -5.75
C CYS A 170 11.02 -6.38 -6.16
N MET A 171 10.72 -6.14 -7.45
CA MET A 171 10.56 -4.80 -8.00
C MET A 171 9.29 -4.14 -7.49
N GLN A 172 9.43 -2.93 -6.93
CA GLN A 172 8.33 -2.15 -6.34
C GLN A 172 8.16 -0.78 -7.04
N PRO A 173 7.96 -0.74 -8.38
CA PRO A 173 7.64 0.52 -9.05
C PRO A 173 6.29 1.03 -8.57
N ARG A 174 6.08 2.36 -8.59
CA ARG A 174 4.81 2.95 -8.20
C ARG A 174 3.62 2.31 -8.92
N GLY A 175 2.50 2.25 -8.21
CA GLY A 175 1.20 1.83 -8.74
C GLY A 175 0.30 3.03 -9.07
N ASP A 176 -0.91 3.06 -8.55
CA ASP A 176 -1.79 4.23 -8.56
C ASP A 176 -1.20 5.31 -7.65
N GLY A 177 -0.79 4.91 -6.45
CA GLY A 177 0.03 5.71 -5.54
C GLY A 177 1.51 5.30 -5.58
N TYR A 178 2.26 5.84 -4.63
CA TYR A 178 3.69 5.54 -4.47
C TYR A 178 3.94 4.19 -3.80
N THR A 179 3.03 3.75 -2.93
CA THR A 179 3.17 2.52 -2.15
C THR A 179 2.57 1.31 -2.86
N ARG A 180 2.91 0.13 -2.36
CA ARG A 180 2.41 -1.13 -2.92
C ARG A 180 2.17 -2.14 -1.81
N LYS A 181 1.05 -2.86 -1.90
CA LYS A 181 0.74 -4.00 -1.03
C LYS A 181 1.85 -5.07 -1.08
N SER A 182 2.45 -5.30 -2.25
CA SER A 182 3.53 -6.28 -2.44
C SER A 182 4.82 -5.95 -1.70
N THR A 183 5.03 -4.72 -1.24
CA THR A 183 6.21 -4.32 -0.46
C THR A 183 6.36 -5.18 0.80
N PHE A 184 5.32 -5.25 1.62
CA PHE A 184 5.34 -6.04 2.85
C PHE A 184 5.31 -7.54 2.59
N GLY A 185 4.62 -7.98 1.53
CA GLY A 185 4.70 -9.35 1.05
C GLY A 185 6.14 -9.75 0.67
N SER A 186 6.89 -8.84 0.02
CA SER A 186 8.30 -9.06 -0.32
C SER A 186 9.16 -9.24 0.92
N MET A 187 9.04 -8.36 1.90
CA MET A 187 9.79 -8.44 3.16
C MET A 187 9.47 -9.73 3.91
N LEU A 188 8.19 -10.10 4.02
CA LEU A 188 7.77 -11.36 4.64
C LEU A 188 8.28 -12.59 3.91
N ALA A 189 8.37 -12.53 2.58
CA ALA A 189 8.95 -13.59 1.76
C ALA A 189 10.47 -13.63 1.81
N GLY A 190 11.14 -12.70 2.51
CA GLY A 190 12.59 -12.54 2.50
C GLY A 190 13.15 -12.14 1.13
N CYS A 191 12.33 -11.55 0.27
CA CYS A 191 12.72 -10.97 -1.01
C CYS A 191 13.08 -9.50 -0.82
N ILE A 192 14.23 -9.07 -1.27
CA ILE A 192 14.71 -7.69 -1.09
C ILE A 192 13.89 -6.75 -1.97
N PRO A 193 13.09 -5.82 -1.40
CA PRO A 193 12.34 -4.87 -2.20
C PRO A 193 13.27 -3.86 -2.87
N VAL A 194 13.03 -3.60 -4.16
CA VAL A 194 13.74 -2.59 -4.95
C VAL A 194 12.79 -1.42 -5.20
N PHE A 195 13.04 -0.28 -4.58
CA PHE A 195 12.23 0.92 -4.72
C PHE A 195 12.77 1.85 -5.81
N PHE A 196 11.86 2.55 -6.46
CA PHE A 196 12.16 3.48 -7.55
C PHE A 196 11.81 4.93 -7.20
N HIS A 197 11.32 5.15 -5.99
CA HIS A 197 10.98 6.48 -5.49
C HIS A 197 11.03 6.52 -3.96
N PRO A 198 11.61 7.56 -3.33
CA PRO A 198 11.74 7.62 -1.87
C PRO A 198 10.41 7.61 -1.12
N VAL A 199 9.35 8.17 -1.70
CA VAL A 199 7.99 8.14 -1.13
C VAL A 199 7.39 6.72 -1.10
N SER A 200 7.97 5.74 -1.80
CA SER A 200 7.43 4.37 -1.80
C SER A 200 7.53 3.66 -0.45
N ALA A 201 8.54 4.00 0.36
CA ALA A 201 8.75 3.40 1.68
C ALA A 201 9.41 4.34 2.69
N TYR A 202 10.48 5.04 2.31
CA TYR A 202 11.36 5.75 3.25
C TYR A 202 10.68 6.91 3.99
N LEU A 203 9.69 7.54 3.36
CA LEU A 203 8.91 8.63 3.93
C LEU A 203 7.54 8.16 4.46
N GLN A 204 7.18 6.89 4.26
CA GLN A 204 5.87 6.36 4.60
C GLN A 204 5.85 5.67 5.97
N TYR A 205 6.58 4.60 6.12
CA TYR A 205 6.42 3.64 7.22
C TYR A 205 7.43 3.88 8.34
N THR A 206 7.61 5.15 8.73
CA THR A 206 8.65 5.60 9.67
C THR A 206 8.51 5.01 11.08
N TRP A 207 7.32 4.53 11.45
CA TRP A 207 7.11 3.83 12.72
C TRP A 207 7.41 2.34 12.66
N HIS A 208 7.52 1.77 11.45
CA HIS A 208 7.57 0.32 11.23
C HIS A 208 8.86 -0.16 10.60
N LEU A 209 9.57 0.72 9.88
CA LEU A 209 10.79 0.36 9.18
C LEU A 209 12.00 1.07 9.79
N PRO A 210 13.19 0.43 9.77
CA PRO A 210 14.42 1.06 10.20
C PRO A 210 14.69 2.37 9.44
N ARG A 211 15.33 3.33 10.11
CA ARG A 211 15.73 4.60 9.46
C ARG A 211 16.71 4.39 8.31
N ASP A 212 17.65 3.45 8.47
CA ASP A 212 18.55 3.07 7.37
C ASP A 212 17.85 2.10 6.43
N TYR A 213 17.36 2.64 5.32
CA TYR A 213 16.66 1.85 4.30
C TYR A 213 17.54 0.77 3.66
N ARG A 214 18.86 0.92 3.68
CA ARG A 214 19.80 -0.08 3.15
C ARG A 214 19.78 -1.39 3.93
N SER A 215 19.25 -1.38 5.15
CA SER A 215 19.09 -2.59 5.95
C SER A 215 17.96 -3.51 5.47
N TYR A 216 17.04 -3.01 4.64
CA TYR A 216 15.87 -3.79 4.17
C TYR A 216 15.54 -3.64 2.69
N SER A 217 16.23 -2.77 1.93
CA SER A 217 15.89 -2.49 0.53
C SER A 217 17.07 -2.00 -0.31
N VAL A 218 16.85 -1.93 -1.61
CA VAL A 218 17.71 -1.32 -2.61
C VAL A 218 16.93 -0.26 -3.38
#